data_94d74a5333e137e3edd37cc35c84dc11
#
_entry.id   94d74a5333e137e3edd37cc35c84dc11
#
_cell.length_a   1.000
_cell.length_b   1.000
_cell.length_c   1.000
_cell.angle_alpha   90.00
_cell.angle_beta   90.00
_cell.angle_gamma   90.00
#
_symmetry.space_group_name_H-M   'P 1'
#
loop_
_entity.id
_entity.type
_entity.pdbx_description
1 polymer ?
#
loop_
_entity_poly.entity_id
_entity_poly.type
_entity_poly.pdbx_seq_one_letter_code
_entity_poly.pdbx_strand_id
1 'polypeptide(L)'
;MADFNKVGLLTFLDGRFLLCRKHNLASKLILPGGCIEPGESVDECLTREINEELGEVALENVAYIGTYRDMAASDDPSVEKIVEIQLYGGDIIGEPVASSEIVELIWFGPDSDVQQLSPILVNKILPDLIDRNMLTWKI
;
A
#
# COMPACT_ATOMS: atom_id res chain seq x y z
N MET A 1 -5.39 -19.67 4.55
CA MET A 1 -4.08 -19.07 4.88
C MET A 1 -3.61 -18.21 3.72
N ALA A 2 -3.12 -17.02 4.00
CA ALA A 2 -2.62 -16.14 2.95
C ALA A 2 -1.22 -16.60 2.48
N ASP A 3 -0.97 -16.42 1.18
CA ASP A 3 0.35 -16.69 0.61
C ASP A 3 1.36 -15.60 0.97
N PHE A 4 0.85 -14.35 1.12
CA PHE A 4 1.67 -13.21 1.52
C PHE A 4 1.05 -12.53 2.73
N ASN A 5 1.87 -12.26 3.75
CA ASN A 5 1.46 -11.50 4.92
C ASN A 5 2.26 -10.21 4.93
N LYS A 6 1.57 -9.10 4.63
CA LYS A 6 2.19 -7.80 4.42
C LYS A 6 1.72 -6.76 5.41
N VAL A 7 2.54 -5.74 5.57
CA VAL A 7 2.18 -4.48 6.22
C VAL A 7 2.14 -3.41 5.14
N GLY A 8 1.10 -2.58 5.15
CA GLY A 8 0.98 -1.48 4.19
C GLY A 8 0.78 -0.15 4.88
N LEU A 9 1.21 0.91 4.20
CA LEU A 9 1.07 2.29 4.69
C LEU A 9 0.04 3.04 3.85
N LEU A 10 -0.92 3.67 4.53
CA LEU A 10 -1.83 4.63 3.93
C LEU A 10 -1.43 6.02 4.40
N THR A 11 -0.96 6.86 3.49
CA THR A 11 -0.56 8.22 3.81
C THR A 11 -1.21 9.19 2.83
N PHE A 12 -1.75 10.29 3.37
CA PHE A 12 -2.47 11.28 2.58
C PHE A 12 -1.66 12.57 2.45
N LEU A 13 -1.80 13.20 1.29
CA LEU A 13 -1.34 14.56 1.03
C LEU A 13 -2.34 15.22 0.10
N ASP A 14 -2.92 16.33 0.54
CA ASP A 14 -3.91 17.10 -0.24
C ASP A 14 -5.09 16.24 -0.75
N GLY A 15 -5.57 15.34 0.10
CA GLY A 15 -6.70 14.48 -0.22
C GLY A 15 -6.36 13.28 -1.11
N ARG A 16 -5.10 13.10 -1.44
CA ARG A 16 -4.61 11.99 -2.26
C ARG A 16 -3.80 11.04 -1.39
N PHE A 17 -3.74 9.77 -1.75
CA PHE A 17 -2.92 8.80 -1.01
C PHE A 17 -1.82 8.23 -1.91
N LEU A 18 -0.70 7.86 -1.26
CA LEU A 18 0.49 7.41 -1.97
C LEU A 18 0.39 5.94 -2.37
N LEU A 19 0.62 5.69 -3.65
CA LEU A 19 0.76 4.34 -4.20
C LEU A 19 2.08 4.23 -4.94
N CYS A 20 2.52 3.00 -5.16
CA CYS A 20 3.75 2.74 -5.87
C CYS A 20 3.57 1.66 -6.94
N ARG A 21 4.45 1.73 -7.94
CA ARG A 21 4.54 0.76 -9.03
C ARG A 21 5.87 0.06 -8.95
N LYS A 22 5.84 -1.28 -8.93
CA LYS A 22 7.05 -2.11 -8.93
C LYS A 22 7.42 -2.47 -10.36
N HIS A 23 8.72 -2.63 -10.62
CA HIS A 23 9.18 -2.97 -11.96
C HIS A 23 8.70 -4.35 -12.43
N ASN A 24 8.45 -5.28 -11.49
CA ASN A 24 7.95 -6.61 -11.80
C ASN A 24 6.42 -6.73 -11.71
N LEU A 25 5.72 -5.62 -11.54
CA LEU A 25 4.26 -5.55 -11.48
C LEU A 25 3.82 -4.23 -12.10
N ALA A 26 4.02 -4.12 -13.42
CA ALA A 26 3.87 -2.84 -14.13
C ALA A 26 2.43 -2.42 -14.35
N SER A 27 1.46 -3.37 -14.33
CA SER A 27 0.06 -3.08 -14.66
C SER A 27 -0.74 -2.53 -13.48
N LYS A 28 -0.25 -2.66 -12.25
CA LYS A 28 -1.03 -2.31 -11.06
C LYS A 28 -0.24 -1.45 -10.09
N LEU A 29 -1.00 -0.58 -9.39
CA LEU A 29 -0.48 0.22 -8.29
C LEU A 29 -0.80 -0.48 -6.98
N ILE A 30 0.13 -0.44 -6.04
CA ILE A 30 0.01 -1.07 -4.72
C ILE A 30 0.40 -0.06 -3.63
N LEU A 31 -0.01 -0.39 -2.40
CA LEU A 31 0.41 0.41 -1.23
C LEU A 31 1.90 0.22 -0.95
N PRO A 32 2.57 1.27 -0.46
CA PRO A 32 3.93 1.09 0.08
C PRO A 32 3.91 0.10 1.24
N GLY A 33 4.91 -0.73 1.34
CA GLY A 33 5.02 -1.74 2.38
C GLY A 33 5.60 -3.03 1.84
N GLY A 34 5.48 -4.11 2.60
CA GLY A 34 6.01 -5.40 2.16
C GLY A 34 5.80 -6.50 3.16
N CYS A 35 6.41 -7.64 2.88
CA CYS A 35 6.22 -8.86 3.67
C CYS A 35 6.93 -8.78 5.02
N ILE A 36 6.22 -9.27 6.06
CA ILE A 36 6.78 -9.38 7.40
C ILE A 36 7.78 -10.54 7.40
N GLU A 37 9.01 -10.28 7.84
CA GLU A 37 10.04 -11.31 7.92
C GLU A 37 9.98 -12.03 9.27
N PRO A 38 10.50 -13.29 9.32
CA PRO A 38 10.52 -14.04 10.58
C PRO A 38 11.23 -13.28 11.69
N GLY A 39 10.59 -13.21 12.86
CA GLY A 39 11.14 -12.50 14.02
C GLY A 39 10.99 -11.00 13.99
N GLU A 40 10.44 -10.44 12.92
CA GLU A 40 10.23 -9.01 12.76
C GLU A 40 8.88 -8.59 13.32
N SER A 41 8.84 -7.49 14.09
CA SER A 41 7.57 -6.90 14.49
C SER A 41 6.95 -6.14 13.32
N VAL A 42 5.65 -5.82 13.46
CA VAL A 42 4.95 -5.01 12.46
C VAL A 42 5.63 -3.65 12.29
N ASP A 43 5.97 -2.99 13.40
CA ASP A 43 6.64 -1.67 13.35
C ASP A 43 7.99 -1.75 12.67
N GLU A 44 8.76 -2.79 12.97
CA GLU A 44 10.06 -3.00 12.33
C GLU A 44 9.91 -3.24 10.84
N CYS A 45 8.93 -4.06 10.45
CA CYS A 45 8.63 -4.33 9.04
C CYS A 45 8.25 -3.05 8.30
N LEU A 46 7.31 -2.29 8.86
CA LEU A 46 6.83 -1.07 8.22
C LEU A 46 7.96 -0.07 8.03
N THR A 47 8.76 0.17 9.07
CA THR A 47 9.88 1.10 8.99
C THR A 47 10.91 0.66 7.95
N ARG A 48 11.26 -0.63 7.96
CA ARG A 48 12.24 -1.19 7.01
C ARG A 48 11.75 -1.06 5.57
N GLU A 49 10.53 -1.52 5.31
CA GLU A 49 9.97 -1.51 3.95
C GLU A 49 9.80 -0.09 3.41
N ILE A 50 9.32 0.84 4.24
CA ILE A 50 9.16 2.23 3.81
C ILE A 50 10.52 2.86 3.49
N ASN A 51 11.55 2.60 4.28
CA ASN A 51 12.88 3.12 3.97
C ASN A 51 13.48 2.48 2.71
N GLU A 52 13.21 1.21 2.46
CA GLU A 52 13.65 0.56 1.22
C GLU A 52 12.96 1.14 -0.01
N GLU A 53 11.65 1.36 0.07
CA GLU A 53 10.83 1.74 -1.08
C GLU A 53 10.78 3.25 -1.34
N LEU A 54 10.79 4.05 -0.29
CA LEU A 54 10.59 5.50 -0.38
C LEU A 54 11.81 6.32 -0.01
N GLY A 55 12.95 5.67 0.27
CA GLY A 55 14.17 6.35 0.66
C GLY A 55 14.18 6.72 2.13
N GLU A 56 15.06 7.65 2.49
CA GLU A 56 15.25 8.04 3.88
C GLU A 56 14.15 9.00 4.36
N VAL A 57 13.04 8.42 4.80
CA VAL A 57 11.92 9.17 5.36
C VAL A 57 11.61 8.64 6.76
N ALA A 58 11.01 9.49 7.58
CA ALA A 58 10.51 9.10 8.91
C ALA A 58 8.99 8.97 8.86
N LEU A 59 8.43 8.17 9.78
CA LEU A 59 6.99 8.04 9.93
C LEU A 59 6.56 8.64 11.26
N GLU A 60 5.44 9.36 11.25
CA GLU A 60 4.81 9.91 12.46
C GLU A 60 3.33 9.57 12.46
N ASN A 61 2.73 9.59 13.64
CA ASN A 61 1.29 9.38 13.84
C ASN A 61 0.80 8.05 13.25
N VAL A 62 1.61 7.01 13.38
CA VAL A 62 1.28 5.67 12.85
C VAL A 62 0.19 5.05 13.70
N ALA A 63 -0.90 4.61 13.03
CA ALA A 63 -2.03 3.99 13.71
C ALA A 63 -2.62 2.88 12.84
N TYR A 64 -2.99 1.78 13.50
CA TYR A 64 -3.62 0.65 12.82
C TYR A 64 -4.98 1.04 12.26
N ILE A 65 -5.25 0.65 11.01
CA ILE A 65 -6.52 0.90 10.33
C ILE A 65 -7.36 -0.38 10.25
N GLY A 66 -6.78 -1.46 9.74
CA GLY A 66 -7.50 -2.70 9.56
C GLY A 66 -6.66 -3.75 8.87
N THR A 67 -7.19 -4.97 8.83
CA THR A 67 -6.55 -6.09 8.13
C THR A 67 -7.48 -6.54 7.01
N TYR A 68 -6.93 -6.67 5.82
CA TYR A 68 -7.68 -6.96 4.61
C TYR A 68 -7.06 -8.14 3.88
N ARG A 69 -7.89 -8.91 3.20
CA ARG A 69 -7.45 -10.11 2.49
C ARG A 69 -8.14 -10.16 1.12
N ASP A 70 -7.37 -10.41 0.08
CA ASP A 70 -7.89 -10.58 -1.28
C ASP A 70 -6.83 -11.22 -2.17
N MET A 71 -7.15 -11.40 -3.42
CA MET A 71 -6.21 -11.85 -4.45
C MET A 71 -5.08 -10.85 -4.60
N ALA A 72 -3.84 -11.34 -4.61
CA ALA A 72 -2.66 -10.50 -4.82
C ALA A 72 -2.64 -10.00 -6.27
N ALA A 73 -2.15 -8.75 -6.45
CA ALA A 73 -1.95 -8.21 -7.78
C ALA A 73 -0.88 -9.01 -8.54
N SER A 74 -1.10 -9.24 -9.83
CA SER A 74 -0.17 -9.96 -10.67
C SER A 74 -0.36 -9.54 -12.12
N ASP A 75 0.74 -9.50 -12.89
CA ASP A 75 0.70 -9.31 -14.35
C ASP A 75 0.46 -10.63 -15.08
N ASP A 76 0.53 -11.75 -14.37
CA ASP A 76 0.29 -13.09 -14.91
C ASP A 76 -1.09 -13.57 -14.45
N PRO A 77 -2.08 -13.70 -15.36
CA PRO A 77 -3.43 -14.11 -14.98
C PRO A 77 -3.53 -15.55 -14.48
N SER A 78 -2.51 -16.36 -14.67
CA SER A 78 -2.47 -17.73 -14.14
C SER A 78 -2.07 -17.79 -12.68
N VAL A 79 -1.55 -16.71 -12.11
CA VAL A 79 -1.12 -16.64 -10.71
C VAL A 79 -2.33 -16.37 -9.82
N GLU A 80 -2.59 -17.29 -8.88
CA GLU A 80 -3.69 -17.18 -7.91
C GLU A 80 -3.11 -17.26 -6.50
N LYS A 81 -2.67 -16.11 -5.99
CA LYS A 81 -2.11 -15.98 -4.64
C LYS A 81 -2.98 -15.05 -3.82
N ILE A 82 -3.06 -15.33 -2.52
CA ILE A 82 -3.82 -14.51 -1.57
C ILE A 82 -2.84 -13.64 -0.77
N VAL A 83 -3.16 -12.35 -0.68
CA VAL A 83 -2.42 -11.41 0.15
C VAL A 83 -3.29 -11.00 1.34
N GLU A 84 -2.67 -10.93 2.51
CA GLU A 84 -3.26 -10.32 3.69
C GLU A 84 -2.43 -9.10 4.03
N ILE A 85 -3.08 -7.94 4.16
CA ILE A 85 -2.40 -6.68 4.48
C ILE A 85 -2.90 -6.17 5.80
N GLN A 86 -1.97 -5.94 6.74
CA GLN A 86 -2.23 -5.15 7.93
C GLN A 86 -1.95 -3.70 7.55
N LEU A 87 -3.02 -2.89 7.49
CA LEU A 87 -2.94 -1.52 7.01
C LEU A 87 -2.78 -0.55 8.17
N TYR A 88 -1.78 0.31 8.07
CA TYR A 88 -1.52 1.39 9.01
C TYR A 88 -1.59 2.72 8.29
N GLY A 89 -2.18 3.72 8.96
CA GLY A 89 -2.10 5.10 8.51
C GLY A 89 -0.90 5.78 9.14
N GLY A 90 -0.41 6.84 8.52
CA GLY A 90 0.70 7.58 9.09
C GLY A 90 1.11 8.72 8.18
N ASP A 91 1.97 9.58 8.70
CA ASP A 91 2.52 10.72 7.97
C ASP A 91 3.97 10.46 7.62
N ILE A 92 4.35 10.78 6.38
CA ILE A 92 5.74 10.70 5.93
C ILE A 92 6.41 12.04 6.18
N ILE A 93 7.52 12.02 6.91
CA ILE A 93 8.36 13.18 7.15
C ILE A 93 9.58 13.07 6.26
N GLY A 94 9.70 14.00 5.33
CA GLY A 94 10.73 13.98 4.29
C GLY A 94 10.12 13.80 2.91
N GLU A 95 10.95 13.87 1.89
CA GLU A 95 10.50 13.72 0.51
C GLU A 95 10.62 12.26 0.08
N PRO A 96 9.50 11.57 -0.22
CA PRO A 96 9.60 10.20 -0.69
C PRO A 96 10.19 10.15 -2.11
N VAL A 97 11.11 9.20 -2.31
CA VAL A 97 11.79 8.98 -3.58
C VAL A 97 11.69 7.51 -3.92
N ALA A 98 11.25 7.19 -5.13
CA ALA A 98 11.16 5.80 -5.58
C ALA A 98 12.55 5.15 -5.49
N SER A 99 12.64 4.06 -4.75
CA SER A 99 13.90 3.37 -4.44
C SER A 99 13.70 1.87 -4.54
N SER A 100 14.82 1.13 -4.60
CA SER A 100 14.82 -0.33 -4.70
C SER A 100 14.03 -0.78 -5.94
N GLU A 101 13.05 -1.65 -5.79
CA GLU A 101 12.26 -2.17 -6.92
C GLU A 101 11.08 -1.27 -7.30
N ILE A 102 10.94 -0.09 -6.66
CA ILE A 102 9.89 0.86 -6.98
C ILE A 102 10.34 1.74 -8.13
N VAL A 103 9.55 1.78 -9.21
CA VAL A 103 9.88 2.56 -10.40
C VAL A 103 9.08 3.86 -10.49
N GLU A 104 7.97 3.96 -9.75
CA GLU A 104 7.11 5.14 -9.82
C GLU A 104 6.35 5.31 -8.52
N LEU A 105 6.19 6.57 -8.08
CA LEU A 105 5.31 6.95 -6.98
C LEU A 105 4.17 7.79 -7.54
N ILE A 106 2.94 7.50 -7.11
CA ILE A 106 1.75 8.21 -7.58
C ILE A 106 0.91 8.61 -6.37
N TRP A 107 0.56 9.89 -6.31
CA TRP A 107 -0.45 10.40 -5.37
C TRP A 107 -1.81 10.20 -6.02
N PHE A 108 -2.49 9.13 -5.63
CA PHE A 108 -3.75 8.72 -6.23
C PHE A 108 -4.91 9.54 -5.68
N GLY A 109 -5.71 10.11 -6.58
CA GLY A 109 -6.83 10.97 -6.21
C GLY A 109 -8.09 10.67 -7.01
N PRO A 110 -9.14 11.49 -6.84
CA PRO A 110 -10.44 11.23 -7.47
C PRO A 110 -10.43 11.28 -9.00
N ASP A 111 -9.41 11.90 -9.58
CA ASP A 111 -9.23 12.00 -11.04
C ASP A 111 -8.32 10.90 -11.61
N SER A 112 -7.85 10.00 -10.76
CA SER A 112 -6.94 8.93 -11.18
C SER A 112 -7.70 7.69 -11.67
N ASP A 113 -7.02 6.85 -12.46
CA ASP A 113 -7.65 5.68 -13.07
C ASP A 113 -7.71 4.51 -12.12
N VAL A 114 -8.92 4.17 -11.65
CA VAL A 114 -9.15 3.08 -10.71
C VAL A 114 -8.79 1.71 -11.28
N GLN A 115 -8.72 1.56 -12.60
CA GLN A 115 -8.33 0.29 -13.22
C GLN A 115 -6.87 -0.06 -12.98
N GLN A 116 -6.05 0.92 -12.58
CA GLN A 116 -4.66 0.67 -12.21
C GLN A 116 -4.50 0.11 -10.80
N LEU A 117 -5.56 0.11 -9.99
CA LEU A 117 -5.48 -0.32 -8.60
C LEU A 117 -5.44 -1.85 -8.48
N SER A 118 -4.66 -2.33 -7.49
CA SER A 118 -4.64 -3.76 -7.16
C SER A 118 -6.02 -4.21 -6.68
N PRO A 119 -6.34 -5.52 -6.81
CA PRO A 119 -7.66 -6.03 -6.40
C PRO A 119 -8.03 -5.71 -4.96
N ILE A 120 -7.09 -5.85 -4.02
CA ILE A 120 -7.37 -5.63 -2.61
C ILE A 120 -7.73 -4.15 -2.32
N LEU A 121 -7.15 -3.21 -3.07
CA LEU A 121 -7.51 -1.80 -2.94
C LEU A 121 -8.94 -1.55 -3.38
N VAL A 122 -9.31 -2.03 -4.57
CA VAL A 122 -10.64 -1.79 -5.13
C VAL A 122 -11.72 -2.54 -4.36
N ASN A 123 -11.46 -3.80 -4.01
CA ASN A 123 -12.49 -4.69 -3.47
C ASN A 123 -12.67 -4.60 -1.97
N LYS A 124 -11.62 -4.25 -1.23
CA LYS A 124 -11.63 -4.34 0.23
C LYS A 124 -11.26 -3.04 0.93
N ILE A 125 -10.11 -2.47 0.59
CA ILE A 125 -9.58 -1.33 1.36
C ILE A 125 -10.38 -0.06 1.11
N LEU A 126 -10.51 0.37 -0.13
CA LEU A 126 -11.19 1.62 -0.45
C LEU A 126 -12.66 1.62 -0.06
N PRO A 127 -13.43 0.54 -0.29
CA PRO A 127 -14.82 0.51 0.19
C PRO A 127 -14.93 0.67 1.71
N ASP A 128 -14.04 0.06 2.47
CA ASP A 128 -14.04 0.18 3.93
C ASP A 128 -13.68 1.60 4.38
N LEU A 129 -12.69 2.22 3.73
CA LEU A 129 -12.31 3.59 4.05
C LEU A 129 -13.44 4.58 3.76
N ILE A 130 -14.17 4.37 2.67
CA ILE A 130 -15.34 5.20 2.31
C ILE A 130 -16.43 5.05 3.36
N ASP A 131 -16.76 3.80 3.73
CA ASP A 131 -17.77 3.52 4.75
C ASP A 131 -17.43 4.13 6.11
N ARG A 132 -16.15 4.20 6.44
CA ARG A 132 -15.68 4.75 7.71
C ARG A 132 -15.40 6.25 7.65
N ASN A 133 -15.74 6.90 6.53
CA ASN A 133 -15.50 8.33 6.30
C ASN A 133 -14.02 8.73 6.40
N MET A 134 -13.14 7.81 6.11
CA MET A 134 -11.69 8.07 6.05
C MET A 134 -11.25 8.53 4.67
N LEU A 135 -12.10 8.32 3.66
CA LEU A 135 -11.89 8.78 2.29
C LEU A 135 -13.13 9.57 1.87
N THR A 136 -12.93 10.83 1.46
CA THR A 136 -14.04 11.76 1.18
C THR A 136 -14.58 11.69 -0.24
N TRP A 137 -13.84 11.10 -1.15
CA TRP A 137 -14.25 10.92 -2.54
C TRP A 137 -14.52 9.44 -2.83
N LYS A 138 -15.36 9.21 -3.85
CA LYS A 138 -15.77 7.84 -4.23
C LYS A 138 -14.98 7.33 -5.43
N ILE A 139 -14.82 6.04 -5.45
CA ILE A 139 -14.20 5.34 -6.56
C ILE A 139 -15.29 4.88 -7.56
#